data_9265f0e094277747a57d1068e15933ed
#
_entry.id   9265f0e094277747a57d1068e15933ed
#
_cell.length_a   1.000
_cell.length_b   1.000
_cell.length_c   1.000
_cell.angle_alpha   90.00
_cell.angle_beta   90.00
_cell.angle_gamma   90.00
#
_symmetry.space_group_name_H-M   'P 1'
#
loop_
_entity.id
_entity.type
_entity.pdbx_description
1 polymer ?
#
loop_
_entity_poly.entity_id
_entity_poly.type
_entity_poly.pdbx_seq_one_letter_code
_entity_poly.pdbx_strand_id
1 'polypeptide(L)' 'MLTLKDLNTTQTWTFETKAQASQFISTMSFGFEWQLIDNNTNEVIACHIYE' A
#
# COMPACT_ATOMS: atom_id res chain seq x y z
N MET A 1 8.79 7.28 5.72
CA MET A 1 8.22 7.14 4.37
C MET A 1 7.66 5.75 4.19
N LEU A 2 6.58 5.64 3.46
CA LEU A 2 5.89 4.36 3.25
C LEU A 2 5.82 4.05 1.76
N THR A 3 5.88 2.77 1.42
CA THR A 3 5.72 2.29 0.04
C THR A 3 4.48 1.42 -0.05
N LEU A 4 3.58 1.78 -0.96
CA LEU A 4 2.42 0.95 -1.29
C LEU A 4 2.76 0.13 -2.53
N LYS A 5 2.61 -1.17 -2.42
CA LYS A 5 2.90 -2.08 -3.52
C LYS A 5 1.62 -2.75 -4.00
N ASP A 6 1.36 -2.66 -5.31
CA ASP A 6 0.27 -3.37 -5.95
C ASP A 6 0.74 -4.79 -6.29
N LEU A 7 0.09 -5.78 -5.71
CA LEU A 7 0.51 -7.17 -5.88
C LEU A 7 0.13 -7.76 -7.24
N ASN A 8 -0.79 -7.12 -7.95
CA ASN A 8 -1.23 -7.62 -9.25
C ASN A 8 -0.38 -7.12 -10.40
N THR A 9 0.10 -5.87 -10.31
CA THR A 9 0.81 -5.22 -11.42
C THR A 9 2.26 -4.88 -11.10
N THR A 10 2.70 -5.09 -9.87
CA THR A 10 4.02 -4.73 -9.35
C THR A 10 4.31 -3.22 -9.35
N GLN A 11 3.30 -2.40 -9.54
CA GLN A 11 3.45 -0.96 -9.39
C GLN A 11 3.66 -0.61 -7.92
N THR A 12 4.39 0.48 -7.69
CA THR A 12 4.64 0.98 -6.34
C THR A 12 4.44 2.49 -6.29
N TRP A 13 4.00 2.96 -5.12
CA TRP A 13 3.83 4.38 -4.84
C TRP A 13 4.45 4.67 -3.48
N THR A 14 4.96 5.88 -3.29
CA THR A 14 5.53 6.29 -2.02
C THR A 14 4.69 7.39 -1.39
N PHE A 15 4.60 7.36 -0.05
CA PHE A 15 3.84 8.34 0.73
C PHE A 15 4.66 8.74 1.94
N GLU A 16 4.45 9.97 2.42
CA GLU A 16 5.14 10.45 3.61
C GLU A 16 4.48 9.93 4.89
N THR A 17 3.15 9.79 4.87
CA THR A 17 2.40 9.38 6.06
C THR A 17 1.42 8.27 5.71
N LYS A 18 1.01 7.54 6.75
CA LYS A 18 0.01 6.49 6.62
C LYS A 18 -1.35 7.07 6.18
N ALA A 19 -1.67 8.27 6.62
CA ALA A 19 -2.92 8.93 6.24
C ALA A 19 -2.98 9.18 4.73
N GLN A 20 -1.87 9.59 4.13
CA GLN A 20 -1.80 9.80 2.68
C GLN A 20 -2.01 8.48 1.94
N ALA A 21 -1.35 7.42 2.39
CA ALA A 21 -1.52 6.09 1.79
C ALA A 21 -2.96 5.62 1.90
N SER A 22 -3.57 5.82 3.06
CA SER A 22 -4.95 5.42 3.30
C SER A 22 -5.93 6.14 2.38
N GLN A 23 -5.73 7.44 2.17
CA GLN A 23 -6.55 8.21 1.23
C GLN A 23 -6.42 7.67 -0.19
N PHE A 24 -5.19 7.37 -0.60
CA PHE A 24 -4.95 6.82 -1.93
C PHE A 24 -5.66 5.48 -2.11
N ILE A 25 -5.55 4.61 -1.13
CA ILE A 25 -6.17 3.28 -1.16
C ILE A 25 -7.69 3.41 -1.27
N SER A 26 -8.29 4.36 -0.57
CA SER A 26 -9.74 4.54 -0.59
C SER A 26 -10.27 5.00 -1.95
N THR A 27 -9.41 5.53 -2.82
CA THR A 27 -9.81 5.93 -4.16
C THR A 27 -9.66 4.81 -5.19
N MET A 28 -9.06 3.68 -4.79
CA MET A 28 -8.85 2.55 -5.69
C MET A 28 -10.11 1.71 -5.81
N SER A 29 -10.23 0.97 -6.92
CA SER A 29 -11.35 0.07 -7.14
C SER A 29 -11.32 -1.11 -6.17
N PHE A 30 -12.47 -1.73 -5.93
CA PHE A 30 -12.53 -2.98 -5.19
C PHE A 30 -11.76 -4.09 -5.90
N GLY A 31 -11.24 -5.02 -5.14
CA GLY A 31 -10.48 -6.13 -5.69
C GLY A 31 -8.99 -5.85 -5.80
N PHE A 32 -8.57 -4.71 -5.34
CA PHE A 32 -7.16 -4.31 -5.38
C PHE A 32 -6.41 -4.96 -4.23
N GLU A 33 -5.41 -5.75 -4.58
CA GLU A 33 -4.53 -6.40 -3.59
C GLU A 33 -3.26 -5.57 -3.41
N TRP A 34 -2.91 -5.26 -2.16
CA TRP A 34 -1.80 -4.35 -1.90
C TRP A 34 -1.12 -4.66 -0.58
N GLN A 35 0.11 -4.18 -0.46
CA GLN A 35 0.89 -4.19 0.78
C GLN A 35 1.45 -2.80 1.03
N LEU A 36 1.35 -2.35 2.27
CA LEU A 36 1.95 -1.08 2.71
C LEU A 36 3.17 -1.39 3.56
N ILE A 37 4.33 -0.90 3.13
CA ILE A 37 5.61 -1.25 3.72
C ILE A 37 6.23 0.00 4.34
N ASP A 38 6.69 -0.12 5.59
CA ASP A 38 7.44 0.94 6.26
C ASP A 38 8.88 0.89 5.79
N ASN A 39 9.33 1.95 5.09
CA ASN A 39 10.68 1.99 4.53
C ASN A 39 11.77 2.10 5.59
N ASN A 40 11.42 2.54 6.81
CA ASN A 40 12.39 2.63 7.90
C ASN A 40 12.75 1.27 8.45
N THR A 41 11.78 0.36 8.52
CA THR A 41 11.97 -0.97 9.10
C THR A 41 11.89 -2.09 8.08
N ASN A 42 11.43 -1.77 6.85
CA ASN A 42 11.18 -2.75 5.80
C ASN A 42 10.09 -3.76 6.18
N GLU A 43 9.19 -3.38 7.06
CA GLU A 43 8.11 -4.26 7.50
C GLU A 43 6.80 -3.91 6.80
N VAL A 44 6.02 -4.94 6.51
CA VAL A 44 4.65 -4.75 6.01
C VAL A 44 3.77 -4.37 7.18
N ILE A 45 3.29 -3.13 7.21
CA ILE A 45 2.48 -2.62 8.32
C ILE A 45 0.99 -2.72 8.05
N ALA A 46 0.59 -2.93 6.80
CA ALA A 46 -0.80 -3.15 6.42
C ALA A 46 -0.85 -3.87 5.10
N CYS A 47 -1.90 -4.64 4.86
CA CYS A 47 -2.07 -5.31 3.58
C CYS A 47 -3.54 -5.67 3.38
N HIS A 48 -3.90 -5.92 2.13
CA HIS A 48 -5.21 -6.39 1.76
C HIS A 48 -5.06 -7.39 0.63
N ILE A 49 -5.43 -8.64 0.90
CA ILE A 49 -5.32 -9.72 -0.05
C ILE A 49 -6.66 -10.45 -0.12
N TYR A 50 -7.19 -10.61 -1.31
CA TYR A 50 -8.41 -11.38 -1.52
C TYR A 50 -8.09 -12.86 -1.64
N GLU A 51 -8.86 -13.67 -0.97
CA GLU A 51 -8.76 -15.12 -1.07
C GLU A 51 -9.83 -15.67 -1.98
#